data_f18eea59a653a7dd21d2914ad26f7c03
#
_entry.id   f18eea59a653a7dd21d2914ad26f7c03
#
_cell.length_a   1.000
_cell.length_b   1.000
_cell.length_c   1.000
_cell.angle_alpha   90.00
_cell.angle_beta   90.00
_cell.angle_gamma   90.00
#
_symmetry.space_group_name_H-M   'P 1'
#
loop_
_entity.id
_entity.type
_entity.pdbx_description
1 polymer ?
#
loop_
_entity_poly.entity_id
_entity_poly.type
_entity_poly.pdbx_seq_one_letter_code
_entity_poly.pdbx_strand_id
1 'polypeptide(L)'
;MASAPWDYIAKLVCIGDSGCGKSSLTIRLCEGRFTLHHDVTIGVEFGSRIVPVGPPHSKLLPLPSMSTSATSSPSANHSPNLNPTPPSGLPDPPRDTSSTPQKHMKLSLWDTAGQETYKSVTRSYFRGASGALLVFDLSRKQTFDHVTDWLSDLRQIAEPDIVVVLVGNKADLTQNEDNKREITRQQAEEWARRNGVLEYVETSAKSGENVEKAFMRVAERIYQNIQAGKYDLNDRRSGVKGQNASGSRQLRLSSDANKSAVSGCC
;
A
#
# COMPACT_ATOMS: atom_id res chain seq x y z
N MET A 1 -5.83 -27.86 -9.94
CA MET A 1 -6.14 -26.42 -10.16
C MET A 1 -4.88 -25.64 -9.75
N ALA A 2 -4.33 -24.81 -10.63
CA ALA A 2 -3.21 -23.97 -10.28
C ALA A 2 -3.65 -22.97 -9.18
N SER A 3 -2.90 -22.85 -8.10
CA SER A 3 -3.13 -21.85 -7.06
C SER A 3 -2.95 -20.47 -7.65
N ALA A 4 -3.71 -19.49 -7.17
CA ALA A 4 -3.52 -18.10 -7.59
C ALA A 4 -2.07 -17.64 -7.29
N PRO A 5 -1.45 -16.84 -8.17
CA PRO A 5 -0.07 -16.42 -8.00
C PRO A 5 0.12 -15.34 -6.91
N TRP A 6 -0.86 -15.17 -6.03
CA TRP A 6 -0.83 -14.22 -4.90
C TRP A 6 -1.53 -14.82 -3.66
N ASP A 7 -1.13 -14.38 -2.48
CA ASP A 7 -1.75 -14.75 -1.20
C ASP A 7 -2.85 -13.77 -0.80
N TYR A 8 -2.68 -12.49 -1.14
CA TYR A 8 -3.59 -11.41 -0.78
C TYR A 8 -3.92 -10.51 -1.96
N ILE A 9 -5.08 -9.87 -1.89
CA ILE A 9 -5.46 -8.77 -2.80
C ILE A 9 -5.71 -7.56 -1.93
N ALA A 10 -5.15 -6.39 -2.30
CA ALA A 10 -5.37 -5.12 -1.64
C ALA A 10 -5.83 -4.05 -2.64
N LYS A 11 -6.87 -3.31 -2.28
CA LYS A 11 -7.36 -2.18 -3.07
C LYS A 11 -6.61 -0.91 -2.68
N LEU A 12 -5.93 -0.30 -3.65
CA LEU A 12 -5.23 0.97 -3.51
C LEU A 12 -5.85 2.02 -4.41
N VAL A 13 -6.01 3.24 -3.90
CA VAL A 13 -6.47 4.39 -4.67
C VAL A 13 -5.34 5.42 -4.84
N CYS A 14 -5.23 6.03 -6.03
CA CYS A 14 -4.36 7.16 -6.28
C CYS A 14 -5.21 8.42 -6.31
N ILE A 15 -4.97 9.36 -5.40
CA ILE A 15 -5.77 10.58 -5.20
C ILE A 15 -4.88 11.82 -5.20
N GLY A 16 -5.45 12.98 -5.50
CA GLY A 16 -4.76 14.26 -5.63
C GLY A 16 -5.24 15.02 -6.86
N ASP A 17 -4.77 16.24 -7.02
CA ASP A 17 -5.18 17.15 -8.09
C ASP A 17 -4.89 16.63 -9.50
N SER A 18 -5.58 17.18 -10.48
CA SER A 18 -5.32 16.92 -11.89
C SER A 18 -3.90 17.33 -12.29
N GLY A 19 -3.28 16.50 -13.13
CA GLY A 19 -1.92 16.76 -13.63
C GLY A 19 -0.80 16.50 -12.64
N CYS A 20 -1.05 15.96 -11.41
CA CYS A 20 0.01 15.56 -10.47
C CYS A 20 0.75 14.28 -10.90
N GLY A 21 0.23 13.55 -11.91
CA GLY A 21 0.86 12.36 -12.47
C GLY A 21 0.43 11.05 -11.80
N LYS A 22 -0.77 10.96 -11.22
CA LYS A 22 -1.34 9.72 -10.64
C LYS A 22 -1.36 8.58 -11.65
N SER A 23 -1.92 8.81 -12.83
CA SER A 23 -1.97 7.85 -13.94
C SER A 23 -0.58 7.46 -14.41
N SER A 24 0.32 8.43 -14.53
CA SER A 24 1.71 8.18 -14.91
C SER A 24 2.44 7.28 -13.90
N LEU A 25 2.20 7.44 -12.59
CA LEU A 25 2.75 6.59 -11.54
C LEU A 25 2.20 5.15 -11.65
N THR A 26 0.89 5.01 -11.88
CA THR A 26 0.22 3.71 -12.03
C THR A 26 0.73 2.97 -13.28
N ILE A 27 0.81 3.66 -14.43
CA ILE A 27 1.34 3.10 -15.68
C ILE A 27 2.82 2.73 -15.51
N ARG A 28 3.62 3.59 -14.87
CA ARG A 28 5.03 3.28 -14.60
C ARG A 28 5.18 2.02 -13.76
N LEU A 29 4.38 1.84 -12.72
CA LEU A 29 4.41 0.62 -11.90
C LEU A 29 3.97 -0.62 -12.67
N CYS A 30 2.85 -0.55 -13.40
CA CYS A 30 2.24 -1.72 -14.05
C CYS A 30 2.96 -2.13 -15.33
N GLU A 31 3.40 -1.16 -16.13
CA GLU A 31 3.87 -1.36 -17.50
C GLU A 31 5.34 -0.95 -17.71
N GLY A 32 5.98 -0.30 -16.73
CA GLY A 32 7.37 0.13 -16.82
C GLY A 32 7.62 1.31 -17.77
N ARG A 33 6.57 1.87 -18.39
CA ARG A 33 6.67 2.95 -19.38
C ARG A 33 6.22 4.31 -18.83
N PHE A 34 6.59 5.37 -19.51
CA PHE A 34 6.12 6.72 -19.29
C PHE A 34 5.69 7.34 -20.62
N THR A 35 4.57 8.05 -20.63
CA THR A 35 4.07 8.77 -21.78
C THR A 35 4.02 10.25 -21.43
N LEU A 36 4.66 11.10 -22.27
CA LEU A 36 4.73 12.53 -22.01
C LEU A 36 3.35 13.21 -22.13
N HIS A 37 2.56 12.78 -23.10
CA HIS A 37 1.20 13.24 -23.32
C HIS A 37 0.25 12.18 -22.82
N HIS A 38 -0.47 12.47 -21.76
CA HIS A 38 -1.51 11.62 -21.21
C HIS A 38 -2.78 12.44 -21.09
N ASP A 39 -3.86 11.92 -21.64
CA ASP A 39 -5.18 12.56 -21.53
C ASP A 39 -5.63 12.62 -20.06
N VAL A 40 -6.50 13.57 -19.78
CA VAL A 40 -7.05 13.70 -18.42
C VAL A 40 -7.92 12.49 -18.11
N THR A 41 -7.66 11.84 -16.97
CA THR A 41 -8.47 10.70 -16.52
C THR A 41 -9.91 11.13 -16.29
N ILE A 42 -10.84 10.49 -17.00
CA ILE A 42 -12.29 10.68 -16.82
C ILE A 42 -12.81 9.49 -16.00
N GLY A 43 -13.24 9.77 -14.74
CA GLY A 43 -13.71 8.74 -13.83
C GLY A 43 -12.57 7.99 -13.14
N VAL A 44 -12.34 6.73 -13.48
CA VAL A 44 -11.31 5.87 -12.87
C VAL A 44 -10.69 4.92 -13.91
N GLU A 45 -9.37 4.77 -13.83
CA GLU A 45 -8.63 3.74 -14.58
C GLU A 45 -8.13 2.65 -13.62
N PHE A 46 -8.04 1.43 -14.13
CA PHE A 46 -7.67 0.26 -13.33
C PHE A 46 -6.34 -0.30 -13.76
N GLY A 47 -5.48 -0.58 -12.78
CA GLY A 47 -4.25 -1.31 -12.97
C GLY A 47 -4.10 -2.44 -11.95
N SER A 48 -3.17 -3.34 -12.18
CA SER A 48 -2.80 -4.32 -11.16
C SER A 48 -1.33 -4.72 -11.26
N ARG A 49 -0.72 -4.97 -10.10
CA ARG A 49 0.65 -5.46 -9.98
C ARG A 49 0.72 -6.48 -8.84
N ILE A 50 1.41 -7.60 -9.06
CA ILE A 50 1.74 -8.54 -7.99
C ILE A 50 3.11 -8.16 -7.44
N VAL A 51 3.18 -8.00 -6.13
CA VAL A 51 4.40 -7.60 -5.42
C VAL A 51 4.70 -8.55 -4.27
N PRO A 52 5.99 -8.81 -3.96
CA PRO A 52 6.35 -9.56 -2.77
C PRO A 52 6.10 -8.71 -1.51
N VAL A 53 5.62 -9.34 -0.42
CA VAL A 53 5.39 -8.69 0.88
C VAL A 53 5.86 -9.61 2.01
N GLY A 54 6.26 -9.01 3.12
CA GLY A 54 6.79 -9.76 4.26
C GLY A 54 8.15 -10.40 4.03
N PRO A 55 8.68 -11.14 5.03
CA PRO A 55 9.97 -11.80 4.93
C PRO A 55 9.99 -12.87 3.81
N PRO A 56 11.13 -13.04 3.10
CA PRO A 56 12.41 -12.35 3.30
C PRO A 56 12.49 -10.96 2.68
N HIS A 57 11.57 -10.57 1.80
CA HIS A 57 11.63 -9.30 1.04
C HIS A 57 11.63 -8.05 1.94
N SER A 58 10.83 -8.04 3.02
CA SER A 58 10.73 -6.90 3.94
C SER A 58 12.02 -6.59 4.70
N LYS A 59 12.94 -7.55 4.83
CA LYS A 59 14.27 -7.31 5.40
C LYS A 59 15.12 -6.38 4.54
N LEU A 60 14.81 -6.26 3.26
CA LEU A 60 15.48 -5.36 2.30
C LEU A 60 14.89 -3.94 2.30
N LEU A 61 13.72 -3.74 2.91
CA LEU A 61 13.00 -2.47 2.97
C LEU A 61 12.70 -2.10 4.43
N PRO A 62 13.69 -1.66 5.23
CA PRO A 62 13.44 -1.28 6.61
C PRO A 62 12.42 -0.13 6.67
N LEU A 63 11.31 -0.36 7.36
CA LEU A 63 10.34 0.68 7.67
C LEU A 63 10.91 1.59 8.77
N PRO A 64 10.62 2.90 8.75
CA PRO A 64 10.98 3.78 9.86
C PRO A 64 10.32 3.25 11.13
N SER A 65 11.15 2.90 12.12
CA SER A 65 10.67 2.49 13.44
C SER A 65 9.97 3.67 14.11
N MET A 66 8.71 3.50 14.47
CA MET A 66 8.06 4.44 15.39
C MET A 66 8.74 4.26 16.75
N SER A 67 9.64 5.19 17.09
CA SER A 67 10.29 5.24 18.39
C SER A 67 9.24 5.48 19.48
N THR A 68 8.88 4.44 20.21
CA THR A 68 8.34 4.57 21.54
C THR A 68 9.50 5.05 22.43
N SER A 69 9.43 6.30 22.88
CA SER A 69 10.34 6.87 23.87
C SER A 69 10.22 6.10 25.18
N ALA A 70 11.14 5.18 25.41
CA ALA A 70 11.38 4.64 26.72
C ALA A 70 12.66 5.29 27.26
N THR A 71 12.47 6.16 28.22
CA THR A 71 13.48 6.79 29.06
C THR A 71 14.26 5.71 29.81
N SER A 72 15.58 5.63 29.61
CA SER A 72 16.45 4.97 30.57
C SER A 72 17.82 5.69 30.60
N SER A 73 18.15 6.14 31.80
CA SER A 73 19.32 6.87 32.21
C SER A 73 20.61 6.05 32.08
N PRO A 74 21.80 6.71 32.01
CA PRO A 74 23.06 6.02 31.84
C PRO A 74 23.65 5.63 33.21
N SER A 75 24.27 4.47 33.29
CA SER A 75 25.21 4.15 34.35
C SER A 75 26.49 3.58 33.77
N ALA A 76 27.57 4.15 34.21
CA ALA A 76 28.93 3.97 33.74
C ALA A 76 29.65 2.78 34.38
N ASN A 77 30.75 2.39 33.72
CA ASN A 77 31.98 1.75 34.19
C ASN A 77 32.12 0.22 34.28
N HIS A 78 32.96 -0.35 33.53
CA HIS A 78 34.34 -0.84 33.80
C HIS A 78 34.70 -1.99 32.85
N SER A 79 35.76 -1.82 32.07
CA SER A 79 36.52 -2.94 31.49
C SER A 79 37.39 -3.58 32.59
N PRO A 80 37.77 -4.87 32.50
CA PRO A 80 38.99 -5.21 31.80
C PRO A 80 38.94 -6.52 30.98
N ASN A 81 39.72 -6.48 29.95
CA ASN A 81 40.29 -7.45 29.06
C ASN A 81 40.67 -8.78 29.72
N LEU A 82 40.13 -9.94 29.21
CA LEU A 82 40.75 -11.27 29.33
C LEU A 82 40.19 -12.14 28.19
N ASN A 83 41.05 -12.47 27.21
CA ASN A 83 40.81 -13.53 26.24
C ASN A 83 40.80 -14.88 26.96
N PRO A 84 39.77 -15.71 26.69
CA PRO A 84 39.94 -17.16 26.70
C PRO A 84 39.61 -17.76 25.34
N THR A 85 40.50 -18.59 24.86
CA THR A 85 40.41 -19.52 23.76
C THR A 85 39.12 -20.34 23.88
N PRO A 86 38.29 -20.49 22.82
CA PRO A 86 37.09 -21.33 22.90
C PRO A 86 37.44 -22.80 22.84
N PRO A 87 36.78 -23.64 23.64
CA PRO A 87 36.90 -25.13 23.50
C PRO A 87 36.14 -25.57 22.24
N SER A 88 36.87 -26.31 21.40
CA SER A 88 36.32 -27.06 20.27
C SER A 88 35.32 -28.10 20.77
N GLY A 89 34.06 -28.00 20.36
CA GLY A 89 33.10 -29.06 20.64
C GLY A 89 31.65 -28.61 20.90
N LEU A 90 31.26 -27.37 20.59
CA LEU A 90 29.85 -27.02 20.60
C LEU A 90 29.21 -27.46 19.27
N PRO A 91 28.03 -28.12 19.29
CA PRO A 91 27.26 -28.37 18.08
C PRO A 91 26.96 -27.05 17.41
N ASP A 92 27.05 -27.04 16.07
CA ASP A 92 26.62 -25.88 15.27
C ASP A 92 25.23 -25.41 15.72
N PRO A 93 25.00 -24.09 15.87
CA PRO A 93 23.68 -23.58 16.18
C PRO A 93 22.71 -24.09 15.11
N PRO A 94 21.46 -24.44 15.48
CA PRO A 94 20.48 -24.90 14.51
C PRO A 94 20.42 -23.89 13.36
N ARG A 95 20.73 -24.35 12.15
CA ARG A 95 20.49 -23.56 10.95
C ARG A 95 19.00 -23.30 10.91
N ASP A 96 18.60 -22.02 11.07
CA ASP A 96 17.22 -21.58 10.86
C ASP A 96 16.80 -21.92 9.43
N THR A 97 16.35 -23.15 9.23
CA THR A 97 15.78 -23.64 7.98
C THR A 97 14.28 -23.31 7.85
N SER A 98 13.78 -22.40 8.67
CA SER A 98 12.44 -21.86 8.45
C SER A 98 12.48 -20.74 7.41
N SER A 99 12.78 -21.08 6.15
CA SER A 99 12.46 -20.18 5.03
C SER A 99 10.94 -20.15 4.89
N THR A 100 10.30 -19.24 5.61
CA THR A 100 8.89 -18.92 5.35
C THR A 100 8.76 -18.57 3.87
N PRO A 101 7.87 -19.25 3.12
CA PRO A 101 7.71 -18.97 1.70
C PRO A 101 7.33 -17.50 1.49
N GLN A 102 7.96 -16.86 0.50
CA GLN A 102 7.68 -15.47 0.15
C GLN A 102 6.19 -15.28 -0.11
N LYS A 103 5.57 -14.32 0.58
CA LYS A 103 4.18 -13.94 0.36
C LYS A 103 4.06 -12.90 -0.76
N HIS A 104 2.98 -12.97 -1.51
CA HIS A 104 2.70 -12.07 -2.61
C HIS A 104 1.35 -11.39 -2.42
N MET A 105 1.31 -10.11 -2.75
CA MET A 105 0.08 -9.31 -2.72
C MET A 105 -0.21 -8.78 -4.12
N LYS A 106 -1.42 -9.01 -4.60
CA LYS A 106 -1.95 -8.36 -5.80
C LYS A 106 -2.49 -7.00 -5.41
N LEU A 107 -1.83 -5.94 -5.86
CA LEU A 107 -2.32 -4.57 -5.74
C LEU A 107 -3.36 -4.33 -6.83
N SER A 108 -4.58 -4.02 -6.45
CA SER A 108 -5.64 -3.54 -7.34
C SER A 108 -5.64 -2.02 -7.29
N LEU A 109 -5.11 -1.39 -8.33
CA LEU A 109 -4.88 0.04 -8.39
C LEU A 109 -6.08 0.73 -9.04
N TRP A 110 -6.55 1.78 -8.39
CA TRP A 110 -7.67 2.61 -8.82
C TRP A 110 -7.14 4.02 -9.00
N ASP A 111 -6.79 4.36 -10.23
CA ASP A 111 -6.35 5.69 -10.60
C ASP A 111 -7.56 6.60 -10.83
N THR A 112 -7.72 7.59 -9.99
CA THR A 112 -8.92 8.42 -9.97
C THR A 112 -8.71 9.77 -10.63
N ALA A 113 -9.78 10.31 -11.25
CA ALA A 113 -9.80 11.66 -11.76
C ALA A 113 -9.45 12.67 -10.65
N GLY A 114 -8.58 13.63 -10.98
CA GLY A 114 -8.14 14.66 -10.05
C GLY A 114 -8.82 16.01 -10.25
N GLN A 115 -9.81 16.12 -11.15
CA GLN A 115 -10.57 17.34 -11.34
C GLN A 115 -11.69 17.45 -10.29
N GLU A 116 -11.91 18.63 -9.76
CA GLU A 116 -12.94 18.94 -8.77
C GLU A 116 -14.36 18.65 -9.28
N THR A 117 -14.59 18.76 -10.59
CA THR A 117 -15.88 18.46 -11.23
C THR A 117 -16.28 16.99 -11.09
N TYR A 118 -15.31 16.08 -10.97
CA TYR A 118 -15.54 14.63 -10.79
C TYR A 118 -15.42 14.18 -9.34
N LYS A 119 -15.24 15.11 -8.39
CA LYS A 119 -14.95 14.80 -6.98
C LYS A 119 -16.01 13.91 -6.33
N SER A 120 -17.29 14.14 -6.62
CA SER A 120 -18.39 13.31 -6.10
C SER A 120 -18.35 11.87 -6.57
N VAL A 121 -18.02 11.66 -7.84
CA VAL A 121 -17.88 10.32 -8.43
C VAL A 121 -16.61 9.64 -7.89
N THR A 122 -15.49 10.38 -7.86
CA THR A 122 -14.20 9.92 -7.37
C THR A 122 -14.28 9.41 -5.92
N ARG A 123 -14.99 10.12 -5.05
CA ARG A 123 -15.19 9.73 -3.64
C ARG A 123 -15.85 8.35 -3.50
N SER A 124 -16.75 7.97 -4.41
CA SER A 124 -17.39 6.65 -4.37
C SER A 124 -16.38 5.48 -4.48
N TYR A 125 -15.27 5.71 -5.17
CA TYR A 125 -14.21 4.71 -5.34
C TYR A 125 -13.31 4.54 -4.11
N PHE A 126 -13.39 5.43 -3.12
CA PHE A 126 -12.62 5.31 -1.87
C PHE A 126 -13.15 4.19 -0.95
N ARG A 127 -14.41 3.80 -1.13
CA ARG A 127 -15.01 2.73 -0.33
C ARG A 127 -14.24 1.42 -0.46
N GLY A 128 -13.90 0.84 0.68
CA GLY A 128 -13.14 -0.38 0.75
C GLY A 128 -11.68 -0.25 0.29
N ALA A 129 -11.13 0.97 0.15
CA ALA A 129 -9.71 1.13 -0.07
C ALA A 129 -8.94 0.85 1.22
N SER A 130 -7.96 -0.04 1.16
CA SER A 130 -7.05 -0.37 2.26
C SER A 130 -5.75 0.41 2.21
N GLY A 131 -5.43 1.01 1.06
CA GLY A 131 -4.28 1.86 0.88
C GLY A 131 -4.54 3.01 -0.08
N ALA A 132 -3.75 4.09 0.05
CA ALA A 132 -3.81 5.24 -0.82
C ALA A 132 -2.43 5.86 -1.06
N LEU A 133 -2.20 6.31 -2.29
CA LEU A 133 -1.17 7.28 -2.60
C LEU A 133 -1.83 8.65 -2.73
N LEU A 134 -1.45 9.57 -1.87
CA LEU A 134 -1.88 10.97 -1.89
C LEU A 134 -0.81 11.77 -2.62
N VAL A 135 -1.09 12.12 -3.87
CA VAL A 135 -0.10 12.62 -4.83
C VAL A 135 -0.24 14.12 -5.03
N PHE A 136 0.87 14.83 -4.92
CA PHE A 136 1.00 16.23 -5.32
C PHE A 136 2.20 16.43 -6.25
N ASP A 137 2.28 17.58 -6.90
CA ASP A 137 3.33 17.97 -7.83
C ASP A 137 4.33 18.90 -7.12
N LEU A 138 5.60 18.48 -7.03
CA LEU A 138 6.67 19.24 -6.37
C LEU A 138 6.88 20.64 -6.99
N SER A 139 6.49 20.84 -8.24
CA SER A 139 6.62 22.10 -8.97
C SER A 139 5.35 22.97 -8.93
N ARG A 140 4.32 22.57 -8.14
CA ARG A 140 3.06 23.33 -8.03
C ARG A 140 2.54 23.32 -6.60
N LYS A 141 2.80 24.38 -5.86
CA LYS A 141 2.42 24.52 -4.44
C LYS A 141 0.92 24.32 -4.21
N GLN A 142 0.08 24.83 -5.11
CA GLN A 142 -1.37 24.69 -5.00
C GLN A 142 -1.81 23.22 -4.81
N THR A 143 -1.16 22.28 -5.49
CA THR A 143 -1.49 20.85 -5.39
C THR A 143 -1.14 20.28 -4.02
N PHE A 144 -0.13 20.84 -3.34
CA PHE A 144 0.21 20.48 -1.97
C PHE A 144 -0.76 21.11 -0.97
N ASP A 145 -1.21 22.32 -1.20
CA ASP A 145 -2.19 22.99 -0.32
C ASP A 145 -3.51 22.19 -0.28
N HIS A 146 -3.89 21.50 -1.37
CA HIS A 146 -5.11 20.68 -1.45
C HIS A 146 -4.99 19.26 -0.86
N VAL A 147 -3.79 18.80 -0.46
CA VAL A 147 -3.65 17.42 0.06
C VAL A 147 -4.43 17.17 1.34
N THR A 148 -4.67 18.21 2.14
CA THR A 148 -5.47 18.13 3.36
C THR A 148 -6.93 17.80 3.06
N ASP A 149 -7.50 18.41 2.04
CA ASP A 149 -8.89 18.18 1.62
C ASP A 149 -9.05 16.77 1.03
N TRP A 150 -8.09 16.34 0.20
CA TRP A 150 -8.07 14.98 -0.33
C TRP A 150 -7.99 13.92 0.77
N LEU A 151 -7.14 14.15 1.78
CA LEU A 151 -7.00 13.22 2.91
C LEU A 151 -8.27 13.18 3.76
N SER A 152 -8.91 14.32 3.99
CA SER A 152 -10.17 14.41 4.72
C SER A 152 -11.29 13.64 4.02
N ASP A 153 -11.44 13.84 2.71
CA ASP A 153 -12.43 13.13 1.89
C ASP A 153 -12.18 11.61 1.90
N LEU A 154 -10.93 11.20 1.80
CA LEU A 154 -10.55 9.80 1.85
C LEU A 154 -10.95 9.14 3.18
N ARG A 155 -10.60 9.77 4.29
CA ARG A 155 -10.84 9.22 5.65
C ARG A 155 -12.31 9.13 6.03
N GLN A 156 -13.18 9.93 5.40
CA GLN A 156 -14.63 9.85 5.61
C GLN A 156 -15.27 8.59 5.01
N ILE A 157 -14.64 7.96 4.02
CA ILE A 157 -15.28 6.94 3.17
C ILE A 157 -14.49 5.63 3.12
N ALA A 158 -13.18 5.70 3.23
CA ALA A 158 -12.29 4.54 3.16
C ALA A 158 -12.36 3.71 4.46
N GLU A 159 -11.64 2.59 4.47
CA GLU A 159 -11.48 1.78 5.70
C GLU A 159 -10.84 2.61 6.83
N PRO A 160 -11.24 2.40 8.09
CA PRO A 160 -10.74 3.18 9.23
C PRO A 160 -9.21 3.14 9.38
N ASP A 161 -8.61 1.98 9.07
CA ASP A 161 -7.16 1.73 9.15
C ASP A 161 -6.44 1.91 7.81
N ILE A 162 -6.98 2.73 6.91
CA ILE A 162 -6.38 2.96 5.60
C ILE A 162 -4.93 3.42 5.71
N VAL A 163 -4.06 2.76 4.96
CA VAL A 163 -2.63 3.10 4.88
C VAL A 163 -2.44 4.18 3.83
N VAL A 164 -1.96 5.35 4.23
CA VAL A 164 -1.71 6.48 3.31
C VAL A 164 -0.22 6.78 3.24
N VAL A 165 0.30 6.94 2.03
CA VAL A 165 1.64 7.48 1.73
C VAL A 165 1.47 8.79 0.98
N LEU A 166 2.16 9.85 1.44
CA LEU A 166 2.24 11.12 0.74
C LEU A 166 3.31 11.04 -0.34
N VAL A 167 2.97 11.41 -1.56
CA VAL A 167 3.87 11.32 -2.73
C VAL A 167 4.06 12.68 -3.36
N GLY A 168 5.29 13.22 -3.28
CA GLY A 168 5.71 14.38 -4.07
C GLY A 168 6.26 13.90 -5.41
N ASN A 169 5.45 14.03 -6.47
CA ASN A 169 5.83 13.56 -7.80
C ASN A 169 6.53 14.65 -8.62
N LYS A 170 7.12 14.27 -9.74
CA LYS A 170 7.90 15.10 -10.68
C LYS A 170 9.21 15.61 -10.09
N ALA A 171 9.89 14.75 -9.29
CA ALA A 171 11.20 15.06 -8.72
C ALA A 171 12.25 15.39 -9.80
N ASP A 172 12.10 14.86 -11.02
CA ASP A 172 12.93 15.20 -12.17
C ASP A 172 12.95 16.69 -12.51
N LEU A 173 11.91 17.45 -12.16
CA LEU A 173 11.84 18.90 -12.38
C LEU A 173 12.58 19.71 -11.29
N THR A 174 13.02 19.04 -10.23
CA THR A 174 13.63 19.69 -9.05
C THR A 174 15.14 19.46 -8.94
N GLN A 175 15.72 18.70 -9.86
CA GLN A 175 17.13 18.27 -9.83
C GLN A 175 18.05 19.06 -10.78
N ASN A 176 17.48 19.82 -11.72
CA ASN A 176 18.25 20.55 -12.74
C ASN A 176 18.51 22.01 -12.32
N GLU A 177 19.33 22.71 -13.11
CA GLU A 177 19.62 24.14 -12.93
C GLU A 177 18.37 25.02 -12.91
N ASP A 178 17.33 24.63 -13.66
CA ASP A 178 15.99 25.25 -13.63
C ASP A 178 15.13 24.67 -12.50
N ASN A 179 15.66 24.50 -11.30
CA ASN A 179 14.94 23.93 -10.17
C ASN A 179 13.56 24.59 -9.97
N LYS A 180 12.50 23.86 -10.32
CA LYS A 180 11.10 24.31 -10.23
C LYS A 180 10.42 23.90 -8.92
N ARG A 181 11.18 23.53 -7.91
CA ARG A 181 10.65 23.10 -6.62
C ARG A 181 9.95 24.26 -5.90
N GLU A 182 8.67 24.07 -5.56
CA GLU A 182 7.89 25.00 -4.75
C GLU A 182 7.65 24.49 -3.31
N ILE A 183 7.77 23.18 -3.10
CA ILE A 183 7.56 22.54 -1.79
C ILE A 183 8.87 21.88 -1.33
N THR A 184 9.35 22.28 -0.15
CA THR A 184 10.53 21.66 0.44
C THR A 184 10.21 20.28 1.00
N ARG A 185 11.22 19.42 1.04
CA ARG A 185 11.11 18.08 1.64
C ARG A 185 10.65 18.17 3.09
N GLN A 186 11.21 19.11 3.85
CA GLN A 186 10.89 19.31 5.26
C GLN A 186 9.40 19.66 5.46
N GLN A 187 8.84 20.55 4.63
CA GLN A 187 7.41 20.91 4.70
C GLN A 187 6.52 19.69 4.49
N ALA A 188 6.83 18.86 3.48
CA ALA A 188 6.04 17.65 3.18
C ALA A 188 6.17 16.59 4.28
N GLU A 189 7.38 16.33 4.81
CA GLU A 189 7.61 15.40 5.91
C GLU A 189 6.89 15.85 7.19
N GLU A 190 6.93 17.15 7.50
CA GLU A 190 6.25 17.70 8.67
C GLU A 190 4.73 17.61 8.53
N TRP A 191 4.18 17.91 7.33
CA TRP A 191 2.77 17.73 7.04
C TRP A 191 2.35 16.26 7.20
N ALA A 192 3.11 15.32 6.64
CA ALA A 192 2.84 13.88 6.73
C ALA A 192 2.80 13.41 8.20
N ARG A 193 3.77 13.83 9.00
CA ARG A 193 3.85 13.50 10.44
C ARG A 193 2.65 14.06 11.21
N ARG A 194 2.29 15.33 11.01
CA ARG A 194 1.17 15.99 11.69
C ARG A 194 -0.18 15.34 11.35
N ASN A 195 -0.32 14.84 10.14
CA ASN A 195 -1.55 14.24 9.66
C ASN A 195 -1.61 12.72 9.82
N GLY A 196 -0.64 12.09 10.51
CA GLY A 196 -0.63 10.65 10.74
C GLY A 196 -0.58 9.83 9.44
N VAL A 197 0.12 10.36 8.43
CA VAL A 197 0.42 9.67 7.19
C VAL A 197 1.68 8.80 7.40
N LEU A 198 1.69 7.60 6.82
CA LEU A 198 2.74 6.60 7.06
C LEU A 198 4.14 7.11 6.76
N GLU A 199 4.32 7.72 5.59
CA GLU A 199 5.62 8.17 5.08
C GLU A 199 5.41 9.22 3.97
N TYR A 200 6.42 10.05 3.76
CA TYR A 200 6.55 10.90 2.58
C TYR A 200 7.61 10.34 1.63
N VAL A 201 7.30 10.25 0.35
CA VAL A 201 8.20 9.76 -0.70
C VAL A 201 8.20 10.72 -1.88
N GLU A 202 9.39 11.14 -2.33
CA GLU A 202 9.54 11.86 -3.59
C GLU A 202 9.73 10.86 -4.73
N THR A 203 9.01 11.08 -5.83
CA THR A 203 8.98 10.19 -6.99
C THR A 203 9.13 10.96 -8.30
N SER A 204 9.61 10.28 -9.32
CA SER A 204 9.47 10.74 -10.70
C SER A 204 8.86 9.62 -11.55
N ALA A 205 7.64 9.81 -12.02
CA ALA A 205 7.03 8.89 -12.98
C ALA A 205 7.81 8.87 -14.29
N LYS A 206 8.47 9.99 -14.65
CA LYS A 206 9.28 10.12 -15.87
C LYS A 206 10.54 9.25 -15.83
N SER A 207 11.37 9.38 -14.78
CA SER A 207 12.59 8.57 -14.62
C SER A 207 12.31 7.18 -14.05
N GLY A 208 11.21 6.98 -13.34
CA GLY A 208 10.89 5.77 -12.57
C GLY A 208 11.40 5.82 -11.13
N GLU A 209 12.12 6.87 -10.75
CA GLU A 209 12.72 7.00 -9.42
C GLU A 209 11.68 6.89 -8.31
N ASN A 210 11.93 6.00 -7.34
CA ASN A 210 11.12 5.73 -6.16
C ASN A 210 9.63 5.36 -6.43
N VAL A 211 9.21 5.14 -7.69
CA VAL A 211 7.82 4.79 -7.99
C VAL A 211 7.46 3.48 -7.32
N GLU A 212 8.20 2.40 -7.58
CA GLU A 212 7.97 1.11 -6.95
C GLU A 212 8.03 1.19 -5.42
N LYS A 213 8.99 1.94 -4.88
CA LYS A 213 9.14 2.17 -3.43
C LYS A 213 7.86 2.72 -2.80
N ALA A 214 7.21 3.72 -3.39
CA ALA A 214 6.00 4.33 -2.85
C ALA A 214 4.85 3.30 -2.71
N PHE A 215 4.64 2.47 -3.73
CA PHE A 215 3.62 1.41 -3.70
C PHE A 215 3.99 0.28 -2.74
N MET A 216 5.27 -0.12 -2.70
CA MET A 216 5.76 -1.17 -1.80
C MET A 216 5.60 -0.78 -0.33
N ARG A 217 5.78 0.51 0.03
CA ARG A 217 5.55 0.99 1.40
C ARG A 217 4.10 0.79 1.85
N VAL A 218 3.14 1.07 0.97
CA VAL A 218 1.72 0.82 1.24
C VAL A 218 1.47 -0.68 1.38
N ALA A 219 1.96 -1.49 0.43
CA ALA A 219 1.75 -2.94 0.42
C ALA A 219 2.31 -3.61 1.69
N GLU A 220 3.52 -3.26 2.09
CA GLU A 220 4.18 -3.82 3.25
C GLU A 220 3.46 -3.45 4.56
N ARG A 221 2.98 -2.20 4.69
CA ARG A 221 2.19 -1.80 5.86
C ARG A 221 0.84 -2.52 5.90
N ILE A 222 0.16 -2.69 4.77
CA ILE A 222 -1.07 -3.49 4.68
C ILE A 222 -0.77 -4.93 5.13
N TYR A 223 0.32 -5.53 4.67
CA TYR A 223 0.74 -6.86 5.10
C TYR A 223 0.94 -6.95 6.62
N GLN A 224 1.63 -5.98 7.23
CA GLN A 224 1.80 -5.91 8.68
C GLN A 224 0.46 -5.79 9.41
N ASN A 225 -0.48 -5.00 8.88
CA ASN A 225 -1.82 -4.90 9.42
C ASN A 225 -2.61 -6.22 9.30
N ILE A 226 -2.41 -7.00 8.21
CA ILE A 226 -2.96 -8.35 8.08
C ILE A 226 -2.40 -9.26 9.18
N GLN A 227 -1.09 -9.26 9.39
CA GLN A 227 -0.44 -10.06 10.44
C GLN A 227 -0.91 -9.67 11.84
N ALA A 228 -1.23 -8.40 12.05
CA ALA A 228 -1.79 -7.87 13.29
C ALA A 228 -3.29 -8.14 13.45
N GLY A 229 -3.95 -8.82 12.49
CA GLY A 229 -5.37 -9.16 12.55
C GLY A 229 -6.34 -7.98 12.38
N LYS A 230 -5.88 -6.86 11.77
CA LYS A 230 -6.72 -5.66 11.60
C LYS A 230 -7.77 -5.79 10.50
N TYR A 231 -7.64 -6.75 9.59
CA TYR A 231 -8.57 -6.95 8.48
C TYR A 231 -9.29 -8.28 8.59
N ASP A 232 -10.60 -8.28 8.38
CA ASP A 232 -11.36 -9.50 8.11
C ASP A 232 -11.19 -9.88 6.63
N LEU A 233 -10.34 -10.88 6.38
CA LEU A 233 -10.03 -11.34 5.02
C LEU A 233 -11.21 -12.03 4.32
N ASN A 234 -12.27 -12.38 5.06
CA ASN A 234 -13.48 -13.02 4.54
C ASN A 234 -14.61 -12.03 4.27
N ASP A 235 -14.54 -10.80 4.80
CA ASP A 235 -15.54 -9.78 4.52
C ASP A 235 -15.40 -9.31 3.06
N ARG A 236 -16.50 -9.45 2.30
CA ARG A 236 -16.58 -9.01 0.90
C ARG A 236 -16.41 -7.50 0.74
N ARG A 237 -16.70 -6.72 1.77
CA ARG A 237 -16.59 -5.26 1.78
C ARG A 237 -15.20 -4.78 2.11
N SER A 238 -14.38 -5.63 2.74
CA SER A 238 -12.99 -5.32 3.03
C SER A 238 -12.19 -5.09 1.74
N GLY A 239 -11.36 -4.08 1.75
CA GLY A 239 -10.41 -3.78 0.66
C GLY A 239 -9.22 -4.74 0.60
N VAL A 240 -9.09 -5.64 1.59
CA VAL A 240 -8.08 -6.70 1.64
C VAL A 240 -8.77 -8.05 1.64
N LYS A 241 -8.30 -8.97 0.79
CA LYS A 241 -8.87 -10.33 0.70
C LYS A 241 -7.76 -11.37 0.67
N GLY A 242 -7.97 -12.50 1.35
CA GLY A 242 -7.13 -13.70 1.23
C GLY A 242 -7.53 -14.60 0.05
N GLN A 243 -6.70 -15.58 -0.27
CA GLN A 243 -6.97 -16.56 -1.36
C GLN A 243 -8.33 -17.25 -1.23
N ASN A 244 -8.75 -17.57 0.00
CA ASN A 244 -9.99 -18.31 0.26
C ASN A 244 -11.27 -17.47 0.05
N ALA A 245 -11.18 -16.16 -0.03
CA ALA A 245 -12.33 -15.28 -0.27
C ALA A 245 -12.85 -15.35 -1.73
N SER A 246 -12.06 -15.92 -2.64
CA SER A 246 -12.43 -16.16 -4.05
C SER A 246 -13.07 -17.54 -4.28
N GLY A 247 -13.28 -18.34 -3.22
CA GLY A 247 -13.91 -19.65 -3.32
C GLY A 247 -15.34 -19.52 -3.84
N SER A 248 -15.56 -19.98 -5.07
CA SER A 248 -16.88 -20.22 -5.64
C SER A 248 -17.71 -21.01 -4.63
N ARG A 249 -18.73 -20.36 -4.08
CA ARG A 249 -19.82 -21.08 -3.42
C ARG A 249 -20.41 -22.00 -4.48
N GLN A 250 -20.05 -23.29 -4.47
CA GLN A 250 -20.87 -24.29 -5.12
C GLN A 250 -22.27 -24.16 -4.48
N LEU A 251 -23.19 -23.60 -5.24
CA LEU A 251 -24.61 -23.75 -4.99
C LEU A 251 -24.89 -25.25 -5.01
N ARG A 252 -24.89 -25.88 -3.83
CA ARG A 252 -25.53 -27.16 -3.69
C ARG A 252 -27.02 -26.88 -3.87
N LEU A 253 -27.50 -27.06 -5.07
CA LEU A 253 -28.91 -27.33 -5.33
C LEU A 253 -29.19 -28.61 -4.56
N SER A 254 -29.82 -28.49 -3.39
CA SER A 254 -30.45 -29.63 -2.74
C SER A 254 -31.53 -30.14 -3.66
N SER A 255 -31.25 -31.27 -4.27
CA SER A 255 -32.24 -32.06 -5.01
C SER A 255 -33.15 -32.80 -4.00
N ASP A 256 -33.92 -32.04 -3.24
CA ASP A 256 -35.02 -32.54 -2.45
C ASP A 256 -36.33 -32.17 -3.19
N ALA A 257 -36.54 -32.80 -4.32
CA ALA A 257 -37.83 -32.88 -4.94
C ALA A 257 -38.08 -34.38 -5.19
N ASN A 258 -38.73 -35.02 -4.26
CA ASN A 258 -39.82 -35.95 -4.55
C ASN A 258 -40.08 -36.89 -3.39
N LYS A 259 -41.14 -36.63 -2.65
CA LYS A 259 -42.05 -37.63 -2.13
C LYS A 259 -43.22 -36.91 -1.46
N SER A 260 -44.17 -36.45 -2.26
CA SER A 260 -45.54 -36.28 -1.78
C SER A 260 -46.36 -37.45 -2.29
N ALA A 261 -46.71 -38.30 -1.37
CA ALA A 261 -47.62 -39.40 -1.57
C ALA A 261 -48.98 -38.86 -1.96
N VAL A 262 -49.52 -39.47 -2.98
CA VAL A 262 -50.95 -39.43 -3.32
C VAL A 262 -51.70 -40.18 -2.25
N SER A 263 -52.60 -39.51 -1.56
CA SER A 263 -53.77 -40.18 -0.93
C SER A 263 -54.99 -39.35 -1.29
N GLY A 264 -55.81 -39.94 -2.14
CA GLY A 264 -57.13 -39.44 -2.43
C GLY A 264 -58.06 -39.62 -1.27
N CYS A 265 -59.13 -38.84 -1.29
CA CYS A 265 -60.44 -39.29 -0.83
C CYS A 265 -61.54 -38.33 -1.32
N CYS A 266 -62.53 -38.91 -1.93
CA CYS A 266 -63.95 -38.54 -2.00
C CYS A 266 -64.35 -37.09 -2.21
#